data_c983616cdd51a12ce1fc4a841e1fd590
#
_entry.id   c983616cdd51a12ce1fc4a841e1fd590
#
_cell.length_a   1.000
_cell.length_b   1.000
_cell.length_c   1.000
_cell.angle_alpha   90.00
_cell.angle_beta   90.00
_cell.angle_gamma   90.00
#
_symmetry.space_group_name_H-M   'P 1'
#
loop_
_entity.id
_entity.type
_entity.pdbx_description
1 polymer ?
#
loop_
_entity_poly.entity_id
_entity_poly.type
_entity_poly.pdbx_seq_one_letter_code
_entity_poly.pdbx_strand_id
1 'polypeptide(L)'
;MARLHEYQSKALLAQHGVAVPEGGPASSAAEAAQLAARLGGPVAVKAQAWVTNRAATGGIQFAQNPRQAEARASEILQMRFGNFAVSEVLVERMLDIHNELFVSVTIDDAAQAPLVLLDLHGGSGIEARAESVQRLPVDTRRGVDAQALRAVLGTSAIDADLHDDVASAIEAIVDIARRYDARWLEINPLAITSDGNVVAADCRMTIDDYAVFRHPQLPIEIARELDHPATQLERIAYQVEQADHRGTFYFAQLPTDGVEGSRGLIGFHGAGGGGSMMSMDAIARLGFTLANFCDTSGNPSAAKVYRAARIILAQRGLVGYFGSGSGVASQEQYHSAYGLAKAFWEMNLSIPAVIRLGGNGEDRAVDILHGVGRDVDSVSAPVEGYKKDDTPAFIAQRFAQLVDEAAGRAWTPQPRRVPAFVDRAYHFPIHHATVWIDHEHCDPATTTFVVEHSGGLLTRRSNLPVLAVSEQTVAGMDSELVALEVECRLAGRPVVFLDLPIEGLDNDAVV
;
A
#
# COMPACT_ATOMS: atom_id res chain seq x y z
N MET A 1 -5.58 -6.77 -2.59
CA MET A 1 -5.95 -7.76 -1.54
C MET A 1 -4.72 -8.09 -0.72
N ALA A 2 -4.85 -8.06 0.59
CA ALA A 2 -3.76 -8.35 1.53
C ALA A 2 -3.40 -9.83 1.49
N ARG A 3 -2.20 -10.15 1.02
CA ARG A 3 -1.72 -11.53 0.85
C ARG A 3 -0.73 -11.90 1.94
N LEU A 4 -0.89 -13.09 2.48
CA LEU A 4 0.11 -13.69 3.37
C LEU A 4 1.09 -14.54 2.58
N HIS A 5 2.35 -14.62 3.06
CA HIS A 5 3.28 -15.65 2.59
C HIS A 5 2.83 -17.04 3.03
N GLU A 6 3.28 -18.09 2.33
CA GLU A 6 2.91 -19.47 2.65
C GLU A 6 3.19 -19.83 4.11
N TYR A 7 4.38 -19.49 4.63
CA TYR A 7 4.73 -19.79 6.03
C TYR A 7 3.85 -19.06 7.03
N GLN A 8 3.40 -17.83 6.72
CA GLN A 8 2.48 -17.06 7.57
C GLN A 8 1.08 -17.70 7.58
N SER A 9 0.60 -18.10 6.42
CA SER A 9 -0.67 -18.79 6.28
C SER A 9 -0.66 -20.13 7.01
N LYS A 10 0.41 -20.91 6.86
CA LYS A 10 0.61 -22.19 7.57
C LYS A 10 0.70 -22.03 9.08
N ALA A 11 1.31 -20.95 9.56
CA ALA A 11 1.33 -20.65 10.99
C ALA A 11 -0.10 -20.47 11.56
N LEU A 12 -0.98 -19.83 10.80
CA LEU A 12 -2.41 -19.73 11.19
C LEU A 12 -3.11 -21.09 11.16
N LEU A 13 -2.88 -21.91 10.13
CA LEU A 13 -3.41 -23.28 10.06
C LEU A 13 -2.99 -24.09 11.29
N ALA A 14 -1.72 -24.08 11.63
CA ALA A 14 -1.19 -24.83 12.78
C ALA A 14 -1.79 -24.35 14.12
N GLN A 15 -1.96 -23.03 14.31
CA GLN A 15 -2.59 -22.45 15.49
C GLN A 15 -4.05 -22.94 15.69
N HIS A 16 -4.69 -23.33 14.62
CA HIS A 16 -6.09 -23.82 14.63
C HIS A 16 -6.23 -25.32 14.39
N GLY A 17 -5.15 -26.07 14.60
CA GLY A 17 -5.19 -27.54 14.63
C GLY A 17 -5.10 -28.22 13.26
N VAL A 18 -4.89 -27.48 12.17
CA VAL A 18 -4.61 -28.08 10.86
C VAL A 18 -3.11 -28.39 10.78
N ALA A 19 -2.76 -29.65 10.56
CA ALA A 19 -1.37 -30.06 10.47
C ALA A 19 -0.67 -29.45 9.26
N VAL A 20 0.58 -29.01 9.46
CA VAL A 20 1.45 -28.47 8.42
C VAL A 20 2.83 -29.14 8.51
N PRO A 21 3.65 -29.16 7.45
CA PRO A 21 5.01 -29.69 7.54
C PRO A 21 5.83 -28.90 8.53
N GLU A 22 6.67 -29.59 9.30
CA GLU A 22 7.65 -28.97 10.18
C GLU A 22 8.66 -28.18 9.35
N GLY A 23 8.90 -26.90 9.72
CA GLY A 23 9.80 -26.03 8.96
C GLY A 23 9.76 -24.58 9.41
N GLY A 24 10.30 -23.70 8.56
CA GLY A 24 10.29 -22.27 8.84
C GLY A 24 10.92 -21.44 7.70
N PRO A 25 10.77 -20.11 7.75
CA PRO A 25 11.39 -19.21 6.79
C PRO A 25 12.90 -19.08 7.00
N ALA A 26 13.62 -18.78 5.93
CA ALA A 26 15.03 -18.42 5.92
C ALA A 26 15.28 -17.29 4.92
N SER A 27 16.02 -16.27 5.34
CA SER A 27 16.39 -15.11 4.53
C SER A 27 17.79 -15.25 3.87
N SER A 28 18.49 -16.30 4.20
CA SER A 28 19.81 -16.64 3.62
C SER A 28 19.97 -18.14 3.38
N ALA A 29 20.87 -18.48 2.46
CA ALA A 29 21.22 -19.87 2.19
C ALA A 29 21.78 -20.59 3.44
N ALA A 30 22.54 -19.89 4.26
CA ALA A 30 23.10 -20.43 5.51
C ALA A 30 22.00 -20.77 6.54
N GLU A 31 21.00 -19.91 6.70
CA GLU A 31 19.83 -20.19 7.55
C GLU A 31 19.03 -21.39 7.03
N ALA A 32 18.86 -21.51 5.71
CA ALA A 32 18.20 -22.65 5.10
C ALA A 32 18.93 -23.97 5.39
N ALA A 33 20.28 -23.98 5.33
CA ALA A 33 21.09 -25.13 5.70
C ALA A 33 20.93 -25.49 7.17
N GLN A 34 20.91 -24.51 8.07
CA GLN A 34 20.71 -24.72 9.51
C GLN A 34 19.33 -25.31 9.81
N LEU A 35 18.29 -24.80 9.14
CA LEU A 35 16.94 -25.36 9.24
C LEU A 35 16.89 -26.82 8.77
N ALA A 36 17.46 -27.12 7.59
CA ALA A 36 17.53 -28.48 7.08
C ALA A 36 18.29 -29.43 8.01
N ALA A 37 19.37 -28.95 8.63
CA ALA A 37 20.11 -29.74 9.62
C ALA A 37 19.27 -30.07 10.86
N ARG A 38 18.46 -29.12 11.34
CA ARG A 38 17.56 -29.36 12.50
C ARG A 38 16.43 -30.33 12.17
N LEU A 39 15.88 -30.23 10.95
CA LEU A 39 14.81 -31.12 10.49
C LEU A 39 15.29 -32.59 10.31
N GLY A 40 16.57 -32.80 10.03
CA GLY A 40 17.21 -34.14 10.08
C GLY A 40 16.73 -35.09 9.00
N GLY A 41 16.44 -34.61 7.79
CA GLY A 41 15.98 -35.43 6.66
C GLY A 41 15.84 -34.62 5.35
N PRO A 42 15.26 -35.21 4.31
CA PRO A 42 14.93 -34.48 3.07
C PRO A 42 14.00 -33.31 3.34
N VAL A 43 14.23 -32.18 2.65
CA VAL A 43 13.43 -30.96 2.78
C VAL A 43 13.00 -30.41 1.43
N ALA A 44 11.86 -29.71 1.42
CA ALA A 44 11.45 -28.84 0.33
C ALA A 44 11.91 -27.41 0.64
N VAL A 45 12.48 -26.73 -0.34
CA VAL A 45 12.88 -25.32 -0.29
C VAL A 45 12.00 -24.56 -1.27
N LYS A 46 11.18 -23.62 -0.77
CA LYS A 46 10.12 -22.96 -1.52
C LYS A 46 10.27 -21.44 -1.49
N ALA A 47 10.25 -20.80 -2.65
CA ALA A 47 10.23 -19.35 -2.77
C ALA A 47 9.02 -18.75 -2.03
N GLN A 48 9.24 -17.72 -1.22
CA GLN A 48 8.16 -16.92 -0.64
C GLN A 48 7.86 -15.74 -1.54
N ALA A 49 6.91 -15.92 -2.46
CA ALA A 49 6.47 -14.92 -3.41
C ALA A 49 4.98 -15.07 -3.71
N TRP A 50 4.29 -13.96 -3.95
CA TRP A 50 2.85 -13.93 -4.22
C TRP A 50 2.52 -14.26 -5.68
N VAL A 51 3.03 -15.39 -6.17
CA VAL A 51 2.86 -15.84 -7.54
C VAL A 51 2.26 -17.24 -7.58
N THR A 52 1.57 -17.55 -8.67
CA THR A 52 1.08 -18.89 -8.97
C THR A 52 2.16 -19.69 -9.70
N ASN A 53 1.99 -21.02 -9.74
CA ASN A 53 2.82 -21.92 -10.54
C ASN A 53 4.33 -21.91 -10.17
N ARG A 54 4.66 -21.68 -8.89
CA ARG A 54 6.06 -21.65 -8.38
C ARG A 54 6.83 -22.93 -8.72
N ALA A 55 6.17 -24.08 -8.67
CA ALA A 55 6.81 -25.37 -8.95
C ALA A 55 7.32 -25.45 -10.39
N ALA A 56 6.52 -25.07 -11.39
CA ALA A 56 6.90 -25.12 -12.80
C ALA A 56 7.99 -24.10 -13.15
N THR A 57 8.12 -23.03 -12.37
CA THR A 57 9.14 -21.99 -12.59
C THR A 57 10.42 -22.22 -11.77
N GLY A 58 10.55 -23.37 -11.09
CA GLY A 58 11.73 -23.69 -10.26
C GLY A 58 11.73 -23.05 -8.87
N GLY A 59 10.66 -22.40 -8.47
CA GLY A 59 10.51 -21.78 -7.13
C GLY A 59 10.26 -22.79 -6.01
N ILE A 60 10.13 -24.10 -6.32
CA ILE A 60 10.09 -25.20 -5.34
C ILE A 60 11.13 -26.22 -5.74
N GLN A 61 12.08 -26.50 -4.84
CA GLN A 61 13.15 -27.45 -5.07
C GLN A 61 13.31 -28.37 -3.85
N PHE A 62 13.83 -29.58 -4.07
CA PHE A 62 14.03 -30.56 -3.01
C PHE A 62 15.52 -30.75 -2.70
N ALA A 63 15.83 -31.00 -1.43
CA ALA A 63 17.18 -31.22 -0.94
C ALA A 63 17.23 -32.42 0.00
N GLN A 64 18.22 -33.29 -0.18
CA GLN A 64 18.38 -34.50 0.62
C GLN A 64 19.21 -34.28 1.89
N ASN A 65 19.92 -33.16 2.00
CA ASN A 65 20.80 -32.84 3.11
C ASN A 65 20.99 -31.30 3.21
N PRO A 66 21.59 -30.80 4.32
CA PRO A 66 21.77 -29.36 4.55
C PRO A 66 22.58 -28.63 3.45
N ARG A 67 23.61 -29.31 2.91
CA ARG A 67 24.44 -28.71 1.83
C ARG A 67 23.63 -28.49 0.53
N GLN A 68 22.77 -29.45 0.21
CA GLN A 68 21.88 -29.27 -0.92
C GLN A 68 20.83 -28.20 -0.64
N ALA A 69 20.29 -28.12 0.58
CA ALA A 69 19.34 -27.08 0.97
C ALA A 69 19.95 -25.68 0.83
N GLU A 70 21.23 -25.51 1.23
CA GLU A 70 21.98 -24.26 1.03
C GLU A 70 22.07 -23.89 -0.44
N ALA A 71 22.46 -24.84 -1.31
CA ALA A 71 22.58 -24.61 -2.75
C ALA A 71 21.21 -24.21 -3.37
N ARG A 72 20.13 -24.94 -3.03
CA ARG A 72 18.77 -24.66 -3.52
C ARG A 72 18.25 -23.31 -3.04
N ALA A 73 18.46 -22.99 -1.77
CA ALA A 73 18.09 -21.67 -1.24
C ALA A 73 18.86 -20.54 -1.93
N SER A 74 20.17 -20.72 -2.18
CA SER A 74 20.97 -19.73 -2.91
C SER A 74 20.46 -19.49 -4.33
N GLU A 75 20.05 -20.55 -5.05
CA GLU A 75 19.45 -20.45 -6.38
C GLU A 75 18.11 -19.69 -6.33
N ILE A 76 17.22 -20.06 -5.40
CA ILE A 76 15.87 -19.49 -5.29
C ILE A 76 15.92 -18.02 -4.83
N LEU A 77 16.79 -17.66 -3.90
CA LEU A 77 16.95 -16.29 -3.42
C LEU A 77 17.46 -15.31 -4.50
N GLN A 78 18.02 -15.81 -5.60
CA GLN A 78 18.40 -15.00 -6.77
C GLN A 78 17.27 -14.85 -7.80
N MET A 79 16.15 -15.56 -7.63
CA MET A 79 15.03 -15.53 -8.56
C MET A 79 14.22 -14.23 -8.44
N ARG A 80 13.55 -13.92 -9.52
CA ARG A 80 12.52 -12.87 -9.57
C ARG A 80 11.25 -13.43 -10.22
N PHE A 81 10.12 -13.06 -9.67
CA PHE A 81 8.80 -13.34 -10.22
C PHE A 81 8.13 -12.00 -10.59
N GLY A 82 8.18 -11.63 -11.87
CA GLY A 82 7.78 -10.29 -12.30
C GLY A 82 8.63 -9.23 -11.58
N ASN A 83 7.97 -8.31 -10.90
CA ASN A 83 8.63 -7.23 -10.15
C ASN A 83 9.10 -7.65 -8.75
N PHE A 84 8.74 -8.86 -8.29
CA PHE A 84 9.12 -9.35 -6.96
C PHE A 84 10.44 -10.12 -7.00
N ALA A 85 11.43 -9.63 -6.29
CA ALA A 85 12.61 -10.42 -5.94
C ALA A 85 12.26 -11.37 -4.80
N VAL A 86 12.79 -12.59 -4.81
CA VAL A 86 12.63 -13.53 -3.71
C VAL A 86 13.57 -13.11 -2.58
N SER A 87 13.03 -12.67 -1.46
CA SER A 87 13.77 -12.25 -0.26
C SER A 87 13.88 -13.35 0.80
N GLU A 88 12.98 -14.35 0.74
CA GLU A 88 12.89 -15.44 1.72
C GLU A 88 12.53 -16.74 1.03
N VAL A 89 12.97 -17.83 1.62
CA VAL A 89 12.55 -19.20 1.29
C VAL A 89 11.90 -19.85 2.50
N LEU A 90 10.94 -20.74 2.27
CA LEU A 90 10.42 -21.65 3.29
C LEU A 90 11.13 -22.99 3.16
N VAL A 91 11.73 -23.48 4.23
CA VAL A 91 12.37 -24.80 4.31
C VAL A 91 11.51 -25.70 5.18
N GLU A 92 11.00 -26.77 4.61
CA GLU A 92 10.06 -27.68 5.26
C GLU A 92 10.49 -29.13 5.10
N ARG A 93 10.14 -30.00 6.08
CA ARG A 93 10.29 -31.45 5.94
C ARG A 93 9.53 -31.94 4.71
N MET A 94 10.18 -32.71 3.87
CA MET A 94 9.55 -33.34 2.71
C MET A 94 8.54 -34.39 3.21
N LEU A 95 7.33 -34.33 2.63
CA LEU A 95 6.26 -35.29 2.94
C LEU A 95 6.31 -36.48 1.99
N ASP A 96 6.01 -37.67 2.50
CA ASP A 96 5.73 -38.87 1.71
C ASP A 96 4.22 -38.90 1.44
N ILE A 97 3.81 -38.32 0.30
CA ILE A 97 2.41 -38.10 -0.06
C ILE A 97 1.84 -39.32 -0.76
N HIS A 98 0.74 -39.84 -0.25
CA HIS A 98 -0.03 -40.94 -0.85
C HIS A 98 -1.18 -40.42 -1.71
N ASN A 99 -1.97 -39.45 -1.17
CA ASN A 99 -3.07 -38.82 -1.89
C ASN A 99 -2.96 -37.28 -1.79
N GLU A 100 -3.40 -36.58 -2.82
CA GLU A 100 -3.48 -35.13 -2.89
C GLU A 100 -4.90 -34.68 -3.11
N LEU A 101 -5.37 -33.74 -2.32
CA LEU A 101 -6.65 -33.10 -2.45
C LEU A 101 -6.44 -31.60 -2.73
N PHE A 102 -7.37 -31.00 -3.44
CA PHE A 102 -7.46 -29.55 -3.58
C PHE A 102 -8.63 -29.05 -2.73
N VAL A 103 -8.37 -28.07 -1.87
CA VAL A 103 -9.39 -27.39 -1.05
C VAL A 103 -9.21 -25.88 -1.22
N SER A 104 -10.29 -25.21 -1.62
CA SER A 104 -10.28 -23.76 -1.67
C SER A 104 -11.57 -23.20 -1.06
N VAL A 105 -11.42 -22.23 -0.16
CA VAL A 105 -12.54 -21.42 0.36
C VAL A 105 -12.51 -20.10 -0.37
N THR A 106 -13.61 -19.73 -1.01
CA THR A 106 -13.75 -18.50 -1.78
C THR A 106 -15.15 -17.90 -1.62
N ILE A 107 -15.41 -16.77 -2.24
CA ILE A 107 -16.74 -16.17 -2.29
C ILE A 107 -17.36 -16.46 -3.66
N ASP A 108 -18.57 -16.98 -3.66
CA ASP A 108 -19.41 -17.07 -4.85
C ASP A 108 -20.18 -15.76 -5.00
N ASP A 109 -19.77 -14.92 -5.95
CA ASP A 109 -20.37 -13.60 -6.15
C ASP A 109 -21.84 -13.70 -6.61
N ALA A 110 -22.20 -14.74 -7.34
CA ALA A 110 -23.58 -14.95 -7.81
C ALA A 110 -24.50 -15.37 -6.67
N ALA A 111 -24.03 -16.25 -5.79
CA ALA A 111 -24.76 -16.69 -4.60
C ALA A 111 -24.62 -15.70 -3.43
N GLN A 112 -23.68 -14.76 -3.50
CA GLN A 112 -23.30 -13.83 -2.41
C GLN A 112 -22.99 -14.57 -1.10
N ALA A 113 -22.27 -15.69 -1.20
CA ALA A 113 -22.01 -16.59 -0.08
C ALA A 113 -20.63 -17.24 -0.19
N PRO A 114 -20.01 -17.62 0.93
CA PRO A 114 -18.80 -18.41 0.91
C PRO A 114 -19.05 -19.81 0.32
N LEU A 115 -18.03 -20.34 -0.35
CA LEU A 115 -18.05 -21.59 -1.06
C LEU A 115 -16.77 -22.37 -0.82
N VAL A 116 -16.88 -23.67 -0.54
CA VAL A 116 -15.76 -24.60 -0.63
C VAL A 116 -15.72 -25.22 -2.01
N LEU A 117 -14.56 -25.15 -2.66
CA LEU A 117 -14.21 -25.91 -3.84
C LEU A 117 -13.34 -27.09 -3.39
N LEU A 118 -13.77 -28.30 -3.68
CA LEU A 118 -13.09 -29.54 -3.32
C LEU A 118 -12.87 -30.40 -4.57
N ASP A 119 -11.60 -30.72 -4.88
CA ASP A 119 -11.28 -31.80 -5.82
C ASP A 119 -10.54 -32.91 -5.06
N LEU A 120 -10.99 -34.14 -5.27
CA LEU A 120 -10.43 -35.34 -4.66
C LEU A 120 -9.10 -35.77 -5.31
N HIS A 121 -8.66 -35.05 -6.34
CA HIS A 121 -7.39 -35.22 -7.04
C HIS A 121 -6.65 -33.87 -7.06
N GLY A 122 -5.86 -33.58 -6.04
CA GLY A 122 -5.08 -32.35 -5.91
C GLY A 122 -3.92 -32.24 -6.90
N GLY A 123 -3.03 -31.27 -6.64
CA GLY A 123 -1.82 -31.04 -7.43
C GLY A 123 -2.03 -30.10 -8.61
N SER A 124 -1.09 -30.16 -9.60
CA SER A 124 -1.09 -29.26 -10.76
C SER A 124 -2.22 -29.55 -11.74
N GLY A 125 -2.69 -28.52 -12.47
CA GLY A 125 -3.68 -28.65 -13.55
C GLY A 125 -5.13 -28.71 -13.07
N ILE A 126 -5.43 -28.19 -11.87
CA ILE A 126 -6.80 -28.11 -11.35
C ILE A 126 -7.71 -27.28 -12.26
N GLU A 127 -7.18 -26.23 -12.91
CA GLU A 127 -7.93 -25.38 -13.84
C GLU A 127 -8.46 -26.16 -15.05
N ALA A 128 -7.71 -27.17 -15.49
CA ALA A 128 -8.14 -28.04 -16.60
C ALA A 128 -9.20 -29.08 -16.16
N ARG A 129 -9.42 -29.26 -14.87
CA ARG A 129 -10.36 -30.20 -14.25
C ARG A 129 -11.53 -29.50 -13.56
N ALA A 130 -11.84 -28.29 -13.94
CA ALA A 130 -12.90 -27.49 -13.30
C ALA A 130 -14.26 -28.20 -13.20
N GLU A 131 -14.59 -29.13 -14.11
CA GLU A 131 -15.82 -29.92 -14.11
C GLU A 131 -15.87 -30.98 -12.99
N SER A 132 -14.71 -31.45 -12.49
CA SER A 132 -14.63 -32.43 -11.39
C SER A 132 -14.74 -31.79 -9.99
N VAL A 133 -14.54 -30.49 -9.90
CA VAL A 133 -14.52 -29.75 -8.64
C VAL A 133 -15.91 -29.71 -8.01
N GLN A 134 -16.02 -30.27 -6.82
CA GLN A 134 -17.25 -30.22 -6.01
C GLN A 134 -17.41 -28.83 -5.41
N ARG A 135 -18.63 -28.32 -5.46
CA ARG A 135 -18.99 -27.00 -4.94
C ARG A 135 -19.89 -27.18 -3.71
N LEU A 136 -19.36 -26.87 -2.54
CA LEU A 136 -20.09 -27.02 -1.26
C LEU A 136 -20.37 -25.62 -0.70
N PRO A 137 -21.62 -25.15 -0.70
CA PRO A 137 -22.02 -23.89 -0.09
C PRO A 137 -21.66 -23.86 1.40
N VAL A 138 -21.22 -22.72 1.89
CA VAL A 138 -20.88 -22.49 3.29
C VAL A 138 -21.92 -21.57 3.91
N ASP A 139 -22.61 -22.05 4.96
CA ASP A 139 -23.45 -21.18 5.79
C ASP A 139 -22.55 -20.24 6.62
N THR A 140 -22.81 -18.94 6.56
CA THR A 140 -22.00 -17.93 7.24
C THR A 140 -21.98 -18.07 8.76
N ARG A 141 -22.94 -18.77 9.35
CA ARG A 141 -23.05 -19.00 10.81
C ARG A 141 -22.63 -20.41 11.21
N ARG A 142 -23.00 -21.43 10.39
CA ARG A 142 -22.85 -22.86 10.72
C ARG A 142 -21.59 -23.48 10.10
N GLY A 143 -21.02 -22.86 9.05
CA GLY A 143 -19.89 -23.43 8.31
C GLY A 143 -20.34 -24.30 7.12
N VAL A 144 -19.47 -25.20 6.69
CA VAL A 144 -19.80 -26.20 5.65
C VAL A 144 -20.73 -27.28 6.19
N ASP A 145 -21.61 -27.79 5.34
CA ASP A 145 -22.50 -28.93 5.72
C ASP A 145 -21.65 -30.20 5.82
N ALA A 146 -21.48 -30.68 7.07
CA ALA A 146 -20.71 -31.88 7.37
C ALA A 146 -21.25 -33.14 6.68
N GLN A 147 -22.59 -33.26 6.50
CA GLN A 147 -23.19 -34.40 5.84
C GLN A 147 -22.89 -34.38 4.33
N ALA A 148 -23.03 -33.22 3.70
CA ALA A 148 -22.68 -33.03 2.29
C ALA A 148 -21.21 -33.31 2.04
N LEU A 149 -20.32 -32.79 2.92
CA LEU A 149 -18.87 -33.02 2.84
C LEU A 149 -18.54 -34.53 2.93
N ARG A 150 -19.07 -35.22 3.92
CA ARG A 150 -18.87 -36.69 4.06
C ARG A 150 -19.45 -37.48 2.89
N ALA A 151 -20.56 -37.05 2.31
CA ALA A 151 -21.13 -37.69 1.12
C ALA A 151 -20.17 -37.59 -0.09
N VAL A 152 -19.51 -36.43 -0.28
CA VAL A 152 -18.50 -36.27 -1.31
C VAL A 152 -17.29 -37.15 -1.02
N LEU A 153 -16.74 -37.15 0.18
CA LEU A 153 -15.62 -38.01 0.56
C LEU A 153 -15.92 -39.49 0.37
N GLY A 154 -17.15 -39.92 0.63
CA GLY A 154 -17.62 -41.28 0.41
C GLY A 154 -17.61 -41.75 -1.06
N THR A 155 -17.44 -40.84 -2.03
CA THR A 155 -17.24 -41.17 -3.46
C THR A 155 -15.78 -41.29 -3.86
N SER A 156 -14.85 -40.98 -2.94
CA SER A 156 -13.43 -40.97 -3.20
C SER A 156 -12.77 -42.35 -3.07
N ALA A 157 -11.54 -42.47 -3.52
CA ALA A 157 -10.67 -43.62 -3.28
C ALA A 157 -9.90 -43.54 -1.94
N ILE A 158 -10.20 -42.53 -1.10
CA ILE A 158 -9.57 -42.34 0.21
C ILE A 158 -10.12 -43.42 1.16
N ASP A 159 -9.23 -43.96 1.98
CA ASP A 159 -9.63 -44.94 2.99
C ASP A 159 -10.70 -44.35 3.91
N ALA A 160 -11.77 -45.15 4.16
CA ALA A 160 -12.91 -44.68 4.93
C ALA A 160 -12.55 -44.20 6.35
N ASP A 161 -11.53 -44.79 6.95
CA ASP A 161 -11.02 -44.45 8.28
C ASP A 161 -10.44 -43.03 8.33
N LEU A 162 -10.05 -42.46 7.20
CA LEU A 162 -9.49 -41.09 7.07
C LEU A 162 -10.54 -40.02 6.71
N HIS A 163 -11.78 -40.42 6.41
CA HIS A 163 -12.80 -39.45 6.00
C HIS A 163 -13.14 -38.43 7.09
N ASP A 164 -13.16 -38.83 8.36
CA ASP A 164 -13.40 -37.90 9.46
C ASP A 164 -12.24 -36.94 9.70
N ASP A 165 -11.00 -37.37 9.52
CA ASP A 165 -9.82 -36.52 9.66
C ASP A 165 -9.74 -35.48 8.52
N VAL A 166 -10.02 -35.92 7.28
CA VAL A 166 -10.12 -35.03 6.12
C VAL A 166 -11.25 -34.03 6.28
N ALA A 167 -12.43 -34.49 6.71
CA ALA A 167 -13.57 -33.60 6.94
C ALA A 167 -13.28 -32.59 8.03
N SER A 168 -12.68 -33.01 9.15
CA SER A 168 -12.28 -32.11 10.23
C SER A 168 -11.25 -31.06 9.81
N ALA A 169 -10.28 -31.46 8.98
CA ALA A 169 -9.32 -30.52 8.42
C ALA A 169 -10.00 -29.46 7.51
N ILE A 170 -10.94 -29.87 6.65
CA ILE A 170 -11.68 -28.96 5.77
C ILE A 170 -12.60 -28.02 6.59
N GLU A 171 -13.29 -28.54 7.61
CA GLU A 171 -14.10 -27.73 8.52
C GLU A 171 -13.25 -26.67 9.22
N ALA A 172 -12.06 -27.05 9.73
CA ALA A 172 -11.13 -26.11 10.34
C ALA A 172 -10.62 -25.03 9.34
N ILE A 173 -10.30 -25.43 8.10
CA ILE A 173 -9.91 -24.51 7.02
C ILE A 173 -11.01 -23.47 6.75
N VAL A 174 -12.28 -23.91 6.70
CA VAL A 174 -13.43 -23.02 6.53
C VAL A 174 -13.55 -22.06 7.71
N ASP A 175 -13.41 -22.54 8.94
CA ASP A 175 -13.47 -21.70 10.13
C ASP A 175 -12.34 -20.68 10.20
N ILE A 176 -11.12 -21.05 9.78
CA ILE A 176 -9.98 -20.14 9.66
C ILE A 176 -10.29 -19.05 8.62
N ALA A 177 -10.79 -19.42 7.44
CA ALA A 177 -11.16 -18.45 6.41
C ALA A 177 -12.18 -17.42 6.93
N ARG A 178 -13.20 -17.89 7.67
CA ARG A 178 -14.21 -17.00 8.26
C ARG A 178 -13.66 -16.14 9.39
N ARG A 179 -12.83 -16.71 10.25
CA ARG A 179 -12.23 -16.02 11.41
C ARG A 179 -11.33 -14.87 11.01
N TYR A 180 -10.57 -15.04 9.93
CA TYR A 180 -9.59 -14.07 9.44
C TYR A 180 -10.09 -13.25 8.25
N ASP A 181 -11.38 -13.28 7.96
CA ASP A 181 -11.96 -12.54 6.83
C ASP A 181 -11.25 -12.83 5.51
N ALA A 182 -10.90 -14.10 5.28
CA ALA A 182 -10.24 -14.48 4.05
C ALA A 182 -11.22 -14.42 2.87
N ARG A 183 -10.87 -13.70 1.85
CA ARG A 183 -11.58 -13.75 0.55
C ARG A 183 -11.23 -14.99 -0.23
N TRP A 184 -10.03 -15.50 0.00
CA TRP A 184 -9.53 -16.69 -0.64
C TRP A 184 -8.54 -17.40 0.29
N LEU A 185 -8.77 -18.68 0.52
CA LEU A 185 -7.84 -19.58 1.21
C LEU A 185 -7.77 -20.87 0.41
N GLU A 186 -6.59 -21.21 -0.10
CA GLU A 186 -6.36 -22.39 -0.92
C GLU A 186 -5.29 -23.27 -0.30
N ILE A 187 -5.59 -24.56 -0.23
CA ILE A 187 -4.65 -25.62 0.13
C ILE A 187 -4.49 -26.54 -1.07
N ASN A 188 -3.31 -26.56 -1.67
CA ASN A 188 -3.03 -27.36 -2.84
C ASN A 188 -1.58 -27.88 -2.88
N PRO A 189 -1.34 -29.11 -2.36
CA PRO A 189 -2.34 -30.06 -1.89
C PRO A 189 -2.64 -30.01 -0.39
N LEU A 190 -3.86 -30.40 -0.02
CA LEU A 190 -4.12 -31.00 1.27
C LEU A 190 -3.73 -32.49 1.11
N ALA A 191 -2.58 -32.86 1.68
CA ALA A 191 -1.95 -34.14 1.45
C ALA A 191 -2.39 -35.17 2.50
N ILE A 192 -2.63 -36.40 2.05
CA ILE A 192 -2.68 -37.58 2.90
C ILE A 192 -1.35 -38.29 2.74
N THR A 193 -0.60 -38.41 3.82
CA THR A 193 0.72 -39.03 3.82
C THR A 193 0.61 -40.56 3.89
N SER A 194 1.69 -41.28 3.54
CA SER A 194 1.69 -42.77 3.58
C SER A 194 1.47 -43.36 4.97
N ASP A 195 1.68 -42.58 6.02
CA ASP A 195 1.37 -42.93 7.41
C ASP A 195 -0.03 -42.47 7.87
N GLY A 196 -0.88 -42.00 6.95
CA GLY A 196 -2.27 -41.66 7.17
C GLY A 196 -2.53 -40.28 7.78
N ASN A 197 -1.54 -39.39 7.87
CA ASN A 197 -1.78 -38.04 8.38
C ASN A 197 -2.32 -37.11 7.28
N VAL A 198 -3.27 -36.23 7.65
CA VAL A 198 -3.82 -35.17 6.79
C VAL A 198 -3.03 -33.88 7.04
N VAL A 199 -2.30 -33.37 6.03
CA VAL A 199 -1.33 -32.27 6.18
C VAL A 199 -1.52 -31.23 5.08
N ALA A 200 -1.63 -29.96 5.41
CA ALA A 200 -1.64 -28.86 4.43
C ALA A 200 -0.21 -28.61 3.89
N ALA A 201 0.11 -29.19 2.74
CA ALA A 201 1.45 -29.13 2.15
C ALA A 201 1.79 -27.80 1.45
N ASP A 202 0.78 -27.06 0.99
CA ASP A 202 0.87 -25.68 0.54
C ASP A 202 -0.33 -24.89 1.09
N CYS A 203 -0.17 -23.59 1.26
CA CYS A 203 -1.26 -22.71 1.69
C CYS A 203 -1.11 -21.32 1.10
N ARG A 204 -2.18 -20.82 0.55
CA ARG A 204 -2.32 -19.44 0.09
C ARG A 204 -3.52 -18.81 0.76
N MET A 205 -3.32 -17.65 1.36
CA MET A 205 -4.39 -16.92 2.04
C MET A 205 -4.35 -15.45 1.67
N THR A 206 -5.50 -14.93 1.33
CA THR A 206 -5.72 -13.53 1.02
C THR A 206 -6.83 -12.99 1.90
N ILE A 207 -6.51 -11.99 2.70
CA ILE A 207 -7.43 -11.31 3.60
C ILE A 207 -8.16 -10.20 2.84
N ASP A 208 -9.41 -9.91 3.21
CA ASP A 208 -10.11 -8.74 2.71
C ASP A 208 -9.40 -7.47 3.19
N ASP A 209 -9.02 -6.60 2.27
CA ASP A 209 -8.32 -5.34 2.56
C ASP A 209 -9.06 -4.49 3.58
N TYR A 210 -10.40 -4.47 3.51
CA TYR A 210 -11.26 -3.72 4.42
C TYR A 210 -11.46 -4.41 5.79
N ALA A 211 -10.96 -5.62 5.97
CA ALA A 211 -11.01 -6.35 7.23
C ALA A 211 -9.67 -6.38 7.97
N VAL A 212 -8.57 -5.98 7.33
CA VAL A 212 -7.21 -6.05 7.92
C VAL A 212 -7.13 -5.33 9.26
N PHE A 213 -7.83 -4.22 9.43
CA PHE A 213 -7.87 -3.47 10.71
C PHE A 213 -8.39 -4.30 11.89
N ARG A 214 -9.16 -5.37 11.65
CA ARG A 214 -9.64 -6.32 12.67
C ARG A 214 -8.59 -7.32 13.11
N HIS A 215 -7.51 -7.42 12.34
CA HIS A 215 -6.46 -8.43 12.51
C HIS A 215 -5.07 -7.79 12.68
N PRO A 216 -4.86 -6.91 13.67
CA PRO A 216 -3.59 -6.19 13.84
C PRO A 216 -2.41 -7.12 14.16
N GLN A 217 -2.67 -8.39 14.53
CA GLN A 217 -1.66 -9.41 14.76
C GLN A 217 -1.09 -10.02 13.47
N LEU A 218 -1.74 -9.81 12.32
CA LEU A 218 -1.24 -10.31 11.04
C LEU A 218 -0.13 -9.40 10.52
N PRO A 219 0.94 -9.96 9.94
CA PRO A 219 2.05 -9.18 9.41
C PRO A 219 1.71 -8.59 8.03
N ILE A 220 0.65 -7.81 7.96
CA ILE A 220 0.19 -7.14 6.73
C ILE A 220 0.56 -5.67 6.85
N GLU A 221 1.55 -5.25 6.09
CA GLU A 221 2.05 -3.88 6.10
C GLU A 221 1.11 -2.94 5.32
N ILE A 222 0.65 -3.37 4.14
CA ILE A 222 -0.28 -2.61 3.31
C ILE A 222 -1.43 -3.52 2.89
N ALA A 223 -2.65 -3.16 3.26
CA ALA A 223 -3.86 -3.90 2.89
C ALA A 223 -4.26 -3.58 1.43
N ARG A 224 -3.40 -3.93 0.48
CA ARG A 224 -3.59 -3.74 -0.96
C ARG A 224 -2.88 -4.79 -1.78
N GLU A 225 -3.40 -5.02 -2.99
CA GLU A 225 -2.68 -5.78 -3.99
C GLU A 225 -1.76 -4.84 -4.78
N LEU A 226 -0.46 -4.99 -4.57
CA LEU A 226 0.57 -4.35 -5.37
C LEU A 226 1.19 -5.38 -6.31
N ASP A 227 1.65 -4.95 -7.47
CA ASP A 227 2.39 -5.78 -8.44
C ASP A 227 3.91 -5.73 -8.23
N HIS A 228 4.34 -5.04 -7.17
CA HIS A 228 5.74 -4.89 -6.73
C HIS A 228 5.80 -4.80 -5.20
N PRO A 229 6.97 -4.99 -4.57
CA PRO A 229 7.16 -4.73 -3.15
C PRO A 229 6.84 -3.27 -2.82
N ALA A 230 6.12 -3.06 -1.72
CA ALA A 230 5.74 -1.71 -1.30
C ALA A 230 6.95 -0.78 -1.19
N THR A 231 6.86 0.38 -1.81
CA THR A 231 7.88 1.43 -1.71
C THR A 231 7.71 2.22 -0.41
N GLN A 232 8.73 3.02 -0.05
CA GLN A 232 8.63 3.90 1.12
C GLN A 232 7.47 4.90 0.97
N LEU A 233 7.29 5.48 -0.22
CA LEU A 233 6.21 6.44 -0.46
C LEU A 233 4.82 5.80 -0.36
N GLU A 234 4.67 4.56 -0.80
CA GLU A 234 3.41 3.82 -0.67
C GLU A 234 3.10 3.49 0.79
N ARG A 235 4.11 3.15 1.60
CA ARG A 235 3.95 2.94 3.05
C ARG A 235 3.48 4.21 3.75
N ILE A 236 4.09 5.35 3.43
CA ILE A 236 3.70 6.65 3.98
C ILE A 236 2.28 7.01 3.54
N ALA A 237 1.96 6.83 2.27
CA ALA A 237 0.63 7.10 1.73
C ALA A 237 -0.44 6.21 2.40
N TYR A 238 -0.13 4.94 2.65
CA TYR A 238 -1.04 4.05 3.35
C TYR A 238 -1.29 4.48 4.80
N GLN A 239 -0.28 5.00 5.49
CA GLN A 239 -0.47 5.58 6.83
C GLN A 239 -1.39 6.81 6.80
N VAL A 240 -1.26 7.67 5.78
CA VAL A 240 -2.18 8.80 5.56
C VAL A 240 -3.62 8.32 5.39
N GLU A 241 -3.83 7.26 4.61
CA GLU A 241 -5.15 6.65 4.42
C GLU A 241 -5.73 6.10 5.72
N GLN A 242 -4.92 5.38 6.50
CA GLN A 242 -5.37 4.77 7.76
C GLN A 242 -5.74 5.82 8.83
N ALA A 243 -5.07 6.96 8.84
CA ALA A 243 -5.30 8.01 9.83
C ALA A 243 -6.41 8.99 9.42
N ASP A 244 -6.74 9.14 8.13
CA ASP A 244 -7.78 10.04 7.62
C ASP A 244 -8.86 9.27 6.86
N HIS A 245 -9.95 8.96 7.53
CA HIS A 245 -11.12 8.27 6.98
C HIS A 245 -12.03 9.15 6.11
N ARG A 246 -11.72 10.43 5.91
CA ARG A 246 -12.50 11.34 5.08
C ARG A 246 -12.20 11.12 3.60
N GLY A 247 -13.01 10.30 2.96
CA GLY A 247 -12.80 9.85 1.59
C GLY A 247 -11.68 8.80 1.49
N THR A 248 -11.41 8.35 0.28
CA THR A 248 -10.29 7.44 0.02
C THR A 248 -9.01 8.22 -0.20
N PHE A 249 -7.88 7.58 0.08
CA PHE A 249 -6.57 8.01 -0.39
C PHE A 249 -5.86 6.80 -0.98
N TYR A 250 -5.55 6.88 -2.25
CA TYR A 250 -4.82 5.83 -2.94
C TYR A 250 -3.57 6.44 -3.59
N PHE A 251 -2.42 5.83 -3.35
CA PHE A 251 -1.17 6.18 -4.01
C PHE A 251 -0.43 4.91 -4.39
N ALA A 252 0.04 4.84 -5.63
CA ALA A 252 0.91 3.79 -6.12
C ALA A 252 1.98 4.40 -7.03
N GLN A 253 3.22 4.00 -6.83
CA GLN A 253 4.29 4.33 -7.77
C GLN A 253 4.16 3.45 -9.02
N LEU A 254 4.33 4.06 -10.18
CA LEU A 254 4.25 3.35 -11.45
C LEU A 254 5.65 3.02 -11.97
N PRO A 255 5.80 1.92 -12.76
CA PRO A 255 7.06 1.62 -13.41
C PRO A 255 7.51 2.76 -14.32
N THR A 256 8.76 3.13 -14.22
CA THR A 256 9.35 4.24 -15.00
C THR A 256 10.25 3.76 -16.14
N ASP A 257 10.20 2.48 -16.48
CA ASP A 257 11.06 1.83 -17.50
C ASP A 257 10.85 2.39 -18.91
N GLY A 258 9.78 3.13 -19.16
CA GLY A 258 9.44 3.76 -20.44
C GLY A 258 9.80 5.24 -20.56
N VAL A 259 10.59 5.80 -19.66
CA VAL A 259 10.92 7.24 -19.66
C VAL A 259 11.83 7.62 -20.84
N GLU A 260 12.71 6.71 -21.29
CA GLU A 260 13.51 6.91 -22.49
C GLU A 260 12.59 6.99 -23.72
N GLY A 261 12.59 8.18 -24.38
CA GLY A 261 11.71 8.45 -25.53
C GLY A 261 10.36 9.09 -25.20
N SER A 262 10.04 9.25 -23.90
CA SER A 262 8.87 10.05 -23.46
C SER A 262 9.21 11.53 -23.38
N ARG A 263 8.17 12.37 -23.28
CA ARG A 263 8.32 13.82 -23.04
C ARG A 263 8.77 14.15 -21.62
N GLY A 264 8.82 13.17 -20.73
CA GLY A 264 9.28 13.28 -19.36
C GLY A 264 8.33 12.63 -18.35
N LEU A 265 8.81 12.51 -17.13
CA LEU A 265 8.10 11.91 -15.99
C LEU A 265 7.27 12.97 -15.30
N ILE A 266 6.01 12.69 -15.02
CA ILE A 266 5.11 13.63 -14.33
C ILE A 266 4.57 13.05 -13.02
N GLY A 267 4.40 13.94 -12.03
CA GLY A 267 3.62 13.64 -10.83
C GLY A 267 2.13 13.81 -11.11
N PHE A 268 1.34 12.76 -10.89
CA PHE A 268 -0.10 12.76 -11.15
C PHE A 268 -0.91 12.78 -9.85
N HIS A 269 -1.88 13.71 -9.78
CA HIS A 269 -2.80 13.84 -8.65
C HIS A 269 -4.25 13.84 -9.15
N GLY A 270 -4.94 12.73 -8.93
CA GLY A 270 -6.35 12.57 -9.22
C GLY A 270 -7.25 12.91 -8.03
N ALA A 271 -8.49 13.25 -8.33
CA ALA A 271 -9.55 13.41 -7.35
C ALA A 271 -10.85 12.80 -7.89
N GLY A 272 -11.12 11.57 -7.50
CA GLY A 272 -12.24 10.77 -8.00
C GLY A 272 -11.87 9.88 -9.20
N GLY A 273 -12.06 8.56 -9.03
CA GLY A 273 -11.51 7.50 -9.90
C GLY A 273 -11.71 7.68 -11.39
N GLY A 274 -12.97 7.79 -11.88
CA GLY A 274 -13.24 7.87 -13.31
C GLY A 274 -12.69 9.14 -13.99
N GLY A 275 -12.81 10.30 -13.32
CA GLY A 275 -12.26 11.56 -13.81
C GLY A 275 -10.73 11.55 -13.85
N SER A 276 -10.11 10.92 -12.88
CA SER A 276 -8.66 10.73 -12.82
C SER A 276 -8.16 9.88 -13.99
N MET A 277 -8.82 8.77 -14.29
CA MET A 277 -8.45 7.90 -15.41
C MET A 277 -8.54 8.62 -16.76
N MET A 278 -9.61 9.38 -16.99
CA MET A 278 -9.72 10.19 -18.22
C MET A 278 -8.61 11.23 -18.34
N SER A 279 -8.19 11.79 -17.22
CA SER A 279 -7.11 12.78 -17.18
C SER A 279 -5.73 12.14 -17.38
N MET A 280 -5.51 10.93 -16.84
CA MET A 280 -4.33 10.12 -17.12
C MET A 280 -4.21 9.80 -18.62
N ASP A 281 -5.29 9.35 -19.23
CA ASP A 281 -5.32 9.07 -20.67
C ASP A 281 -4.98 10.31 -21.50
N ALA A 282 -5.53 11.47 -21.13
CA ALA A 282 -5.26 12.70 -21.85
C ALA A 282 -3.80 13.10 -21.83
N ILE A 283 -3.14 12.98 -20.69
CA ILE A 283 -1.71 13.36 -20.54
C ILE A 283 -0.78 12.29 -21.14
N ALA A 284 -1.11 11.01 -20.99
CA ALA A 284 -0.34 9.91 -21.57
C ALA A 284 -0.32 9.94 -23.10
N ARG A 285 -1.46 10.30 -23.74
CA ARG A 285 -1.54 10.49 -25.22
C ARG A 285 -0.63 11.58 -25.76
N LEU A 286 -0.20 12.51 -24.90
CA LEU A 286 0.78 13.54 -25.28
C LEU A 286 2.24 13.08 -25.11
N GLY A 287 2.45 11.80 -24.76
CA GLY A 287 3.77 11.18 -24.68
C GLY A 287 4.47 11.36 -23.34
N PHE A 288 3.76 11.75 -22.28
CA PHE A 288 4.32 11.78 -20.91
C PHE A 288 4.22 10.40 -20.23
N THR A 289 5.16 10.12 -19.35
CA THR A 289 5.14 8.97 -18.46
C THR A 289 4.70 9.42 -17.06
N LEU A 290 3.80 8.66 -16.43
CA LEU A 290 3.35 8.94 -15.08
C LEU A 290 4.28 8.27 -14.06
N ALA A 291 4.73 9.03 -13.07
CA ALA A 291 5.55 8.52 -11.96
C ALA A 291 4.71 7.75 -10.93
N ASN A 292 3.45 8.10 -10.84
CA ASN A 292 2.52 7.56 -9.86
C ASN A 292 1.07 7.67 -10.33
N PHE A 293 0.22 6.83 -9.77
CA PHE A 293 -1.21 7.09 -9.63
C PHE A 293 -1.47 7.62 -8.22
N CYS A 294 -2.27 8.68 -8.10
CA CYS A 294 -2.78 9.16 -6.82
C CYS A 294 -4.25 9.52 -6.97
N ASP A 295 -5.07 9.15 -6.01
CA ASP A 295 -6.48 9.56 -5.92
C ASP A 295 -6.81 9.96 -4.47
N THR A 296 -7.18 11.22 -4.28
CA THR A 296 -7.57 11.77 -2.97
C THR A 296 -9.08 11.80 -2.74
N SER A 297 -9.87 11.15 -3.62
CA SER A 297 -11.33 11.26 -3.62
C SER A 297 -11.85 12.64 -4.07
N GLY A 298 -13.16 12.77 -4.20
CA GLY A 298 -13.81 14.04 -4.60
C GLY A 298 -13.93 15.07 -3.47
N ASN A 299 -13.77 14.65 -2.22
CA ASN A 299 -13.98 15.50 -1.03
C ASN A 299 -12.84 15.35 0.00
N PRO A 300 -11.57 15.53 -0.37
CA PRO A 300 -10.45 15.38 0.55
C PRO A 300 -10.38 16.58 1.51
N SER A 301 -9.77 16.38 2.67
CA SER A 301 -9.35 17.48 3.53
C SER A 301 -8.18 18.25 2.91
N ALA A 302 -7.99 19.51 3.28
CA ALA A 302 -6.82 20.29 2.86
C ALA A 302 -5.51 19.62 3.30
N ALA A 303 -5.50 19.04 4.49
CA ALA A 303 -4.37 18.29 5.02
C ALA A 303 -4.04 17.05 4.19
N LYS A 304 -5.05 16.28 3.76
CA LYS A 304 -4.83 15.11 2.88
C LYS A 304 -4.23 15.51 1.54
N VAL A 305 -4.74 16.58 0.92
CA VAL A 305 -4.22 17.09 -0.36
C VAL A 305 -2.80 17.59 -0.21
N TYR A 306 -2.49 18.29 0.89
CA TYR A 306 -1.13 18.70 1.22
C TYR A 306 -0.17 17.50 1.31
N ARG A 307 -0.58 16.45 2.01
CA ARG A 307 0.22 15.21 2.12
C ARG A 307 0.39 14.52 0.78
N ALA A 308 -0.68 14.39 0.01
CA ALA A 308 -0.63 13.81 -1.32
C ALA A 308 0.36 14.55 -2.23
N ALA A 309 0.28 15.89 -2.26
CA ALA A 309 1.19 16.71 -3.06
C ALA A 309 2.65 16.52 -2.65
N ARG A 310 2.94 16.44 -1.35
CA ARG A 310 4.30 16.22 -0.86
C ARG A 310 4.83 14.83 -1.21
N ILE A 311 4.00 13.79 -1.07
CA ILE A 311 4.35 12.41 -1.46
C ILE A 311 4.67 12.36 -2.95
N ILE A 312 3.83 12.99 -3.80
CA ILE A 312 4.07 13.06 -5.23
C ILE A 312 5.39 13.80 -5.54
N LEU A 313 5.62 14.95 -4.91
CA LEU A 313 6.81 15.78 -5.11
C LEU A 313 8.07 15.22 -4.42
N ALA A 314 7.96 14.17 -3.62
CA ALA A 314 9.13 13.44 -3.11
C ALA A 314 9.82 12.60 -4.20
N GLN A 315 9.17 12.39 -5.34
CA GLN A 315 9.74 11.67 -6.47
C GLN A 315 10.71 12.56 -7.25
N ARG A 316 11.80 11.99 -7.74
CA ARG A 316 12.85 12.71 -8.50
C ARG A 316 12.57 12.67 -9.99
N GLY A 317 13.11 13.64 -10.72
CA GLY A 317 13.12 13.66 -12.17
C GLY A 317 11.78 14.04 -12.81
N LEU A 318 10.81 14.52 -12.03
CA LEU A 318 9.54 15.01 -12.57
C LEU A 318 9.79 16.27 -13.42
N VAL A 319 9.12 16.39 -14.56
CA VAL A 319 9.12 17.58 -15.40
C VAL A 319 7.92 18.48 -15.14
N GLY A 320 6.92 18.01 -14.38
CA GLY A 320 5.74 18.78 -14.00
C GLY A 320 4.83 18.04 -13.04
N TYR A 321 3.90 18.78 -12.46
CA TYR A 321 2.84 18.30 -11.57
C TYR A 321 1.49 18.48 -12.27
N PHE A 322 0.76 17.39 -12.51
CA PHE A 322 -0.53 17.41 -13.19
C PHE A 322 -1.63 16.92 -12.26
N GLY A 323 -2.51 17.83 -11.84
CA GLY A 323 -3.65 17.54 -10.98
C GLY A 323 -4.98 17.67 -11.72
N SER A 324 -5.82 16.64 -11.70
CA SER A 324 -7.13 16.72 -12.35
C SER A 324 -8.16 15.79 -11.71
N GLY A 325 -9.21 16.38 -11.18
CA GLY A 325 -10.34 15.68 -10.59
C GLY A 325 -11.52 15.48 -11.55
N SER A 326 -12.58 14.86 -11.01
CA SER A 326 -13.80 14.49 -11.76
C SER A 326 -14.64 15.68 -12.22
N GLY A 327 -14.49 16.85 -11.64
CA GLY A 327 -15.29 18.05 -11.92
C GLY A 327 -16.70 18.05 -11.32
N VAL A 328 -17.01 17.09 -10.45
CA VAL A 328 -18.34 16.95 -9.81
C VAL A 328 -18.26 16.88 -8.28
N ALA A 329 -17.24 17.49 -7.70
CA ALA A 329 -17.04 17.48 -6.26
C ALA A 329 -18.14 18.28 -5.55
N SER A 330 -18.72 17.71 -4.50
CA SER A 330 -19.73 18.36 -3.65
C SER A 330 -19.13 19.27 -2.60
N GLN A 331 -17.87 19.06 -2.26
CA GLN A 331 -17.10 19.92 -1.34
C GLN A 331 -16.55 21.13 -2.09
N GLU A 332 -16.34 22.22 -1.37
CA GLU A 332 -15.68 23.42 -1.89
C GLU A 332 -14.22 23.12 -2.27
N GLN A 333 -13.88 23.33 -3.53
CA GLN A 333 -12.60 22.96 -4.10
C GLN A 333 -11.42 23.83 -3.61
N TYR A 334 -11.69 24.97 -3.01
CA TYR A 334 -10.62 25.79 -2.42
C TYR A 334 -9.92 25.09 -1.23
N HIS A 335 -10.55 24.09 -0.57
CA HIS A 335 -9.86 23.27 0.42
C HIS A 335 -8.69 22.48 -0.20
N SER A 336 -8.89 21.93 -1.39
CA SER A 336 -7.82 21.25 -2.13
C SER A 336 -6.75 22.26 -2.58
N ALA A 337 -7.15 23.44 -3.02
CA ALA A 337 -6.20 24.48 -3.41
C ALA A 337 -5.31 24.95 -2.25
N TYR A 338 -5.84 25.05 -1.02
CA TYR A 338 -5.04 25.35 0.16
C TYR A 338 -3.94 24.29 0.42
N GLY A 339 -4.31 23.02 0.36
CA GLY A 339 -3.34 21.93 0.54
C GLY A 339 -2.23 21.96 -0.49
N LEU A 340 -2.57 22.17 -1.77
CA LEU A 340 -1.62 22.30 -2.87
C LEU A 340 -0.71 23.52 -2.70
N ALA A 341 -1.28 24.69 -2.41
CA ALA A 341 -0.52 25.93 -2.23
C ALA A 341 0.54 25.78 -1.13
N LYS A 342 0.15 25.25 0.03
CA LYS A 342 1.08 24.98 1.13
C LYS A 342 2.23 24.06 0.71
N ALA A 343 1.91 22.94 0.03
CA ALA A 343 2.92 21.99 -0.42
C ALA A 343 3.87 22.62 -1.44
N PHE A 344 3.36 23.37 -2.41
CA PHE A 344 4.18 24.00 -3.43
C PHE A 344 5.15 25.04 -2.87
N TRP A 345 4.70 25.84 -1.89
CA TRP A 345 5.58 26.79 -1.21
C TRP A 345 6.66 26.11 -0.39
N GLU A 346 6.30 25.12 0.42
CA GLU A 346 7.26 24.43 1.27
C GLU A 346 8.31 23.63 0.51
N MET A 347 7.90 23.08 -0.63
CA MET A 347 8.78 22.32 -1.51
C MET A 347 9.59 23.22 -2.48
N ASN A 348 9.36 24.54 -2.50
CA ASN A 348 9.95 25.48 -3.45
C ASN A 348 9.77 25.01 -4.91
N LEU A 349 8.53 24.80 -5.31
CA LEU A 349 8.19 24.22 -6.61
C LEU A 349 8.86 24.96 -7.78
N SER A 350 9.64 24.24 -8.57
CA SER A 350 10.39 24.78 -9.72
C SER A 350 10.01 24.17 -11.07
N ILE A 351 9.01 23.30 -11.07
CA ILE A 351 8.43 22.68 -12.28
C ILE A 351 6.98 23.13 -12.47
N PRO A 352 6.46 23.20 -13.71
CA PRO A 352 5.11 23.61 -13.98
C PRO A 352 4.05 22.75 -13.25
N ALA A 353 3.00 23.39 -12.75
CA ALA A 353 1.83 22.71 -12.17
C ALA A 353 0.56 23.17 -12.87
N VAL A 354 -0.24 22.23 -13.35
CA VAL A 354 -1.57 22.47 -13.92
C VAL A 354 -2.59 21.68 -13.13
N ILE A 355 -3.57 22.37 -12.56
CA ILE A 355 -4.50 21.80 -11.60
C ILE A 355 -5.95 22.12 -12.03
N ARG A 356 -6.77 21.09 -12.22
CA ARG A 356 -8.20 21.23 -12.48
C ARG A 356 -8.99 20.85 -11.24
N LEU A 357 -9.62 21.82 -10.62
CA LEU A 357 -10.47 21.66 -9.42
C LEU A 357 -11.90 22.08 -9.76
N GLY A 358 -12.64 21.16 -10.37
CA GLY A 358 -14.03 21.41 -10.77
C GLY A 358 -15.03 21.07 -9.67
N GLY A 359 -16.02 21.95 -9.45
CA GLY A 359 -17.10 21.77 -8.50
C GLY A 359 -17.40 23.03 -7.69
N ASN A 360 -17.94 22.84 -6.48
CA ASN A 360 -18.27 23.97 -5.61
C ASN A 360 -17.02 24.78 -5.25
N GLY A 361 -17.15 26.12 -5.25
CA GLY A 361 -16.04 27.01 -4.86
C GLY A 361 -14.84 27.00 -5.81
N GLU A 362 -14.99 26.53 -7.05
CA GLU A 362 -13.91 26.42 -8.03
C GLU A 362 -13.27 27.76 -8.40
N ASP A 363 -14.04 28.87 -8.42
CA ASP A 363 -13.51 30.21 -8.68
C ASP A 363 -12.42 30.58 -7.66
N ARG A 364 -12.74 30.43 -6.37
CA ARG A 364 -11.80 30.69 -5.30
C ARG A 364 -10.59 29.74 -5.34
N ALA A 365 -10.81 28.46 -5.69
CA ALA A 365 -9.73 27.50 -5.85
C ALA A 365 -8.72 27.93 -6.93
N VAL A 366 -9.22 28.39 -8.07
CA VAL A 366 -8.39 28.90 -9.17
C VAL A 366 -7.65 30.17 -8.76
N ASP A 367 -8.30 31.10 -8.05
CA ASP A 367 -7.67 32.33 -7.56
C ASP A 367 -6.52 32.02 -6.60
N ILE A 368 -6.69 31.08 -5.66
CA ILE A 368 -5.63 30.62 -4.75
C ILE A 368 -4.44 30.07 -5.55
N LEU A 369 -4.69 29.14 -6.50
CA LEU A 369 -3.63 28.51 -7.29
C LEU A 369 -2.87 29.55 -8.13
N HIS A 370 -3.55 30.49 -8.75
CA HIS A 370 -2.91 31.57 -9.50
C HIS A 370 -2.12 32.53 -8.58
N GLY A 371 -2.56 32.69 -7.33
CA GLY A 371 -1.87 33.47 -6.32
C GLY A 371 -0.51 32.84 -5.91
N VAL A 372 -0.42 31.51 -5.89
CA VAL A 372 0.79 30.79 -5.50
C VAL A 372 2.03 31.24 -6.27
N GLY A 373 1.93 31.36 -7.59
CA GLY A 373 3.05 31.72 -8.46
C GLY A 373 3.31 33.23 -8.56
N ARG A 374 2.35 34.09 -8.14
CA ARG A 374 2.48 35.56 -8.28
C ARG A 374 3.00 36.23 -7.02
N ASP A 375 2.66 35.68 -5.87
CA ASP A 375 2.81 36.38 -4.58
C ASP A 375 3.87 35.76 -3.66
N VAL A 376 4.57 34.70 -4.09
CA VAL A 376 5.56 34.00 -3.25
C VAL A 376 6.83 33.66 -4.02
N ASP A 377 7.96 34.23 -3.58
CA ASP A 377 9.30 34.03 -4.18
C ASP A 377 9.79 32.57 -4.18
N SER A 378 9.18 31.69 -3.37
CA SER A 378 9.58 30.30 -3.25
C SER A 378 9.14 29.41 -4.41
N VAL A 379 8.16 29.85 -5.22
CA VAL A 379 7.68 29.11 -6.39
C VAL A 379 8.18 29.80 -7.66
N SER A 380 9.08 29.12 -8.38
CA SER A 380 9.75 29.68 -9.57
C SER A 380 9.18 29.17 -10.90
N ALA A 381 8.11 28.38 -10.85
CA ALA A 381 7.44 27.81 -12.02
C ALA A 381 5.95 28.24 -12.09
N PRO A 382 5.34 28.22 -13.28
CA PRO A 382 3.92 28.51 -13.44
C PRO A 382 3.04 27.51 -12.66
N VAL A 383 2.06 28.04 -11.92
CA VAL A 383 0.98 27.26 -11.30
C VAL A 383 -0.33 27.78 -11.89
N GLU A 384 -1.05 26.95 -12.61
CA GLU A 384 -2.30 27.30 -13.27
C GLU A 384 -3.46 26.47 -12.73
N GLY A 385 -4.54 27.14 -12.34
CA GLY A 385 -5.80 26.55 -11.91
C GLY A 385 -6.85 26.56 -13.00
N TYR A 386 -7.66 25.49 -13.08
CA TYR A 386 -8.71 25.30 -14.08
C TYR A 386 -9.99 24.79 -13.42
N LYS A 387 -11.15 25.04 -14.08
CA LYS A 387 -12.49 24.75 -13.60
C LYS A 387 -13.06 23.46 -14.24
N LYS A 388 -14.28 23.10 -13.83
CA LYS A 388 -14.97 21.89 -14.33
C LYS A 388 -15.18 21.88 -15.84
N ASP A 389 -15.42 23.06 -16.44
CA ASP A 389 -15.74 23.18 -17.87
C ASP A 389 -14.48 23.06 -18.75
N ASP A 390 -13.29 23.21 -18.17
CA ASP A 390 -12.03 22.96 -18.85
C ASP A 390 -11.81 21.45 -19.00
N THR A 391 -11.76 20.96 -20.22
CA THR A 391 -11.66 19.51 -20.46
C THR A 391 -10.27 18.95 -20.09
N PRO A 392 -10.20 17.65 -19.69
CA PRO A 392 -8.89 17.00 -19.46
C PRO A 392 -7.92 17.12 -20.64
N ALA A 393 -8.42 17.05 -21.88
CA ALA A 393 -7.58 17.21 -23.08
C ALA A 393 -7.01 18.62 -23.22
N PHE A 394 -7.81 19.65 -22.93
CA PHE A 394 -7.37 21.04 -22.98
C PHE A 394 -6.27 21.33 -21.95
N ILE A 395 -6.50 20.95 -20.69
CA ILE A 395 -5.50 21.18 -19.62
C ILE A 395 -4.23 20.36 -19.82
N ALA A 396 -4.34 19.14 -20.38
CA ALA A 396 -3.17 18.35 -20.74
C ALA A 396 -2.33 19.01 -21.83
N GLN A 397 -2.96 19.60 -22.86
CA GLN A 397 -2.25 20.39 -23.89
C GLN A 397 -1.58 21.61 -23.29
N ARG A 398 -2.26 22.34 -22.38
CA ARG A 398 -1.69 23.49 -21.69
C ARG A 398 -0.49 23.10 -20.84
N PHE A 399 -0.60 22.01 -20.08
CA PHE A 399 0.51 21.45 -19.32
C PHE A 399 1.72 21.14 -20.21
N ALA A 400 1.48 20.49 -21.36
CA ALA A 400 2.53 20.16 -22.30
C ALA A 400 3.28 21.40 -22.81
N GLN A 401 2.55 22.49 -23.11
CA GLN A 401 3.15 23.77 -23.50
C GLN A 401 4.06 24.34 -22.39
N LEU A 402 3.58 24.35 -21.15
CA LEU A 402 4.35 24.84 -20.00
C LEU A 402 5.63 24.02 -19.74
N VAL A 403 5.55 22.69 -19.92
CA VAL A 403 6.72 21.82 -19.81
C VAL A 403 7.73 22.12 -20.92
N ASP A 404 7.29 22.35 -22.16
CA ASP A 404 8.16 22.72 -23.27
C ASP A 404 8.83 24.09 -23.04
N GLU A 405 8.08 25.07 -22.50
CA GLU A 405 8.60 26.38 -22.13
C GLU A 405 9.64 26.31 -20.99
N ALA A 406 9.47 25.34 -20.07
CA ALA A 406 10.38 25.07 -18.97
C ALA A 406 11.58 24.18 -19.35
N ALA A 407 11.84 23.99 -20.63
CA ALA A 407 12.76 23.01 -21.23
C ALA A 407 14.00 22.68 -20.40
N GLY A 408 14.18 21.38 -20.09
CA GLY A 408 15.34 20.83 -19.40
C GLY A 408 15.33 20.92 -17.88
N ARG A 409 14.26 21.41 -17.25
CA ARG A 409 14.12 21.40 -15.79
C ARG A 409 13.57 20.04 -15.33
N ALA A 410 14.39 19.32 -14.58
CA ALA A 410 13.97 18.12 -13.86
C ALA A 410 13.91 18.44 -12.37
N TRP A 411 12.81 18.01 -11.74
CA TRP A 411 12.58 18.20 -10.33
C TRP A 411 13.52 17.38 -9.46
N THR A 412 14.10 18.05 -8.47
CA THR A 412 14.77 17.36 -7.36
C THR A 412 14.11 17.82 -6.07
N PRO A 413 13.61 16.90 -5.24
CA PRO A 413 13.01 17.25 -3.96
C PRO A 413 13.98 18.08 -3.12
N GLN A 414 13.47 19.14 -2.51
CA GLN A 414 14.25 19.99 -1.62
C GLN A 414 14.09 19.51 -0.19
N PRO A 415 15.18 19.51 0.61
CA PRO A 415 15.05 19.26 2.04
C PRO A 415 14.09 20.27 2.66
N ARG A 416 13.28 19.80 3.59
CA ARG A 416 12.40 20.69 4.34
C ARG A 416 13.19 21.72 5.11
N ARG A 417 12.88 22.99 4.92
CA ARG A 417 13.50 24.09 5.66
C ARG A 417 12.82 24.20 7.03
N VAL A 418 13.49 23.73 8.05
CA VAL A 418 13.13 24.02 9.44
C VAL A 418 13.98 25.18 9.90
N PRO A 419 13.38 26.27 10.42
CA PRO A 419 14.15 27.39 10.95
C PRO A 419 15.15 26.95 12.02
N ALA A 420 16.32 27.59 12.08
CA ALA A 420 17.41 27.21 12.97
C ALA A 420 17.02 27.27 14.48
N PHE A 421 16.01 28.04 14.83
CA PHE A 421 15.51 28.13 16.21
C PHE A 421 14.62 26.96 16.63
N VAL A 422 14.28 26.04 15.72
CA VAL A 422 13.49 24.86 16.05
C VAL A 422 14.42 23.73 16.43
N ASP A 423 14.31 23.27 17.68
CA ASP A 423 14.97 22.05 18.12
C ASP A 423 14.18 20.85 17.58
N ARG A 424 14.89 19.93 16.89
CA ARG A 424 14.32 18.73 16.28
C ARG A 424 14.24 17.53 17.23
N ALA A 425 14.64 17.70 18.49
CA ALA A 425 14.63 16.61 19.47
C ALA A 425 13.22 16.33 20.00
N TYR A 426 12.39 15.71 19.19
CA TYR A 426 11.06 15.23 19.60
C TYR A 426 10.78 13.86 18.97
N HIS A 427 9.92 13.10 19.61
CA HIS A 427 9.64 11.71 19.31
C HIS A 427 8.14 11.49 19.09
N PHE A 428 7.69 11.61 17.86
CA PHE A 428 6.30 11.34 17.45
C PHE A 428 6.25 10.17 16.46
N PRO A 429 5.77 8.98 16.82
CA PRO A 429 5.83 7.81 15.94
C PRO A 429 4.96 7.93 14.67
N ILE A 430 3.81 8.63 14.72
CA ILE A 430 2.90 8.81 13.56
C ILE A 430 2.18 10.16 13.62
N HIS A 431 2.77 11.17 14.26
CA HIS A 431 2.12 12.46 14.51
C HIS A 431 2.97 13.61 14.02
N HIS A 432 2.30 14.71 13.71
CA HIS A 432 2.89 16.01 13.49
C HIS A 432 2.49 16.96 14.60
N ALA A 433 3.32 17.96 14.82
CA ALA A 433 2.90 19.17 15.50
C ALA A 433 2.91 20.31 14.49
N THR A 434 1.77 20.99 14.34
CA THR A 434 1.68 22.25 13.59
C THR A 434 1.75 23.40 14.60
N VAL A 435 2.65 24.32 14.35
CA VAL A 435 2.90 25.46 15.22
C VAL A 435 2.71 26.75 14.43
N TRP A 436 1.84 27.60 14.92
CA TRP A 436 1.65 28.95 14.40
C TRP A 436 2.37 29.95 15.30
N ILE A 437 3.32 30.69 14.74
CA ILE A 437 4.16 31.64 15.48
C ILE A 437 3.97 33.02 14.83
N ASP A 438 3.83 34.05 15.66
CA ASP A 438 3.88 35.43 15.19
C ASP A 438 5.31 35.77 14.76
N HIS A 439 5.51 35.92 13.46
CA HIS A 439 6.83 36.15 12.87
C HIS A 439 7.44 37.50 13.24
N GLU A 440 6.64 38.52 13.53
CA GLU A 440 7.14 39.84 13.92
C GLU A 440 7.91 39.81 15.25
N HIS A 441 7.60 38.84 16.10
CA HIS A 441 8.24 38.63 17.41
C HIS A 441 9.29 37.54 17.42
N CYS A 442 9.67 37.03 16.26
CA CYS A 442 10.63 35.93 16.11
C CYS A 442 12.03 36.47 15.75
N ASP A 443 12.96 36.46 16.73
CA ASP A 443 14.38 36.69 16.46
C ASP A 443 15.08 35.33 16.32
N PRO A 444 15.53 34.92 15.10
CA PRO A 444 16.18 33.63 14.88
C PRO A 444 17.44 33.38 15.71
N ALA A 445 18.10 34.46 16.18
CA ALA A 445 19.34 34.36 16.96
C ALA A 445 19.09 33.99 18.43
N THR A 446 17.94 34.38 18.97
CA THR A 446 17.61 34.21 20.39
C THR A 446 16.42 33.29 20.66
N THR A 447 15.74 32.89 19.59
CA THR A 447 14.52 32.09 19.70
C THR A 447 14.85 30.62 19.82
N THR A 448 14.22 29.97 20.79
CA THR A 448 14.20 28.52 20.95
C THR A 448 12.78 28.01 20.91
N PHE A 449 12.58 26.93 20.20
CA PHE A 449 11.29 26.25 20.14
C PHE A 449 11.51 24.73 20.17
N VAL A 450 10.94 24.08 21.18
CA VAL A 450 11.01 22.64 21.37
C VAL A 450 9.59 22.10 21.55
N VAL A 451 9.26 21.06 20.81
CA VAL A 451 8.04 20.30 21.00
C VAL A 451 8.41 18.91 21.50
N GLU A 452 7.83 18.54 22.64
CA GLU A 452 8.04 17.24 23.26
C GLU A 452 6.70 16.54 23.43
N HIS A 453 6.66 15.25 23.11
CA HIS A 453 5.49 14.41 23.38
C HIS A 453 5.85 13.40 24.48
N SER A 454 5.11 13.41 25.56
CA SER A 454 5.31 12.49 26.67
C SER A 454 3.96 12.07 27.26
N GLY A 455 3.71 10.77 27.23
CA GLY A 455 2.52 10.19 27.87
C GLY A 455 1.18 10.69 27.34
N GLY A 456 1.08 11.04 26.06
CA GLY A 456 -0.12 11.58 25.45
C GLY A 456 -0.29 13.10 25.62
N LEU A 457 0.68 13.77 26.20
CA LEU A 457 0.68 15.23 26.39
C LEU A 457 1.72 15.87 25.46
N LEU A 458 1.25 16.83 24.65
CA LEU A 458 2.12 17.70 23.88
C LEU A 458 2.59 18.84 24.78
N THR A 459 3.89 18.87 25.05
CA THR A 459 4.53 19.96 25.78
C THR A 459 5.38 20.82 24.87
N ARG A 460 5.49 22.10 25.17
CA ARG A 460 6.31 23.05 24.41
C ARG A 460 7.22 23.83 25.35
N ARG A 461 8.42 24.10 24.84
CA ARG A 461 9.30 25.12 25.40
C ARG A 461 9.58 26.14 24.32
N SER A 462 9.23 27.40 24.56
CA SER A 462 9.45 28.50 23.64
C SER A 462 9.50 29.81 24.37
N ASN A 463 10.37 30.70 23.93
CA ASN A 463 10.38 32.10 24.32
C ASN A 463 9.53 32.99 23.39
N LEU A 464 8.77 32.36 22.47
CA LEU A 464 7.91 33.04 21.52
C LEU A 464 6.44 33.04 21.95
N PRO A 465 5.67 34.07 21.57
CA PRO A 465 4.23 34.00 21.62
C PRO A 465 3.70 33.01 20.58
N VAL A 466 3.47 31.79 21.00
CA VAL A 466 2.90 30.75 20.16
C VAL A 466 1.40 30.92 20.10
N LEU A 467 0.83 31.12 18.92
CA LEU A 467 -0.59 31.38 18.73
C LEU A 467 -1.41 30.09 18.75
N ALA A 468 -0.88 29.02 18.15
CA ALA A 468 -1.51 27.70 18.20
C ALA A 468 -0.48 26.58 18.13
N VAL A 469 -0.73 25.49 18.87
CA VAL A 469 0.00 24.22 18.75
C VAL A 469 -1.02 23.10 18.75
N SER A 470 -0.99 22.24 17.75
CA SER A 470 -1.83 21.06 17.71
C SER A 470 -0.99 19.84 17.37
N GLU A 471 -1.23 18.75 18.11
CA GLU A 471 -0.73 17.43 17.77
C GLU A 471 -1.72 16.76 16.84
N GLN A 472 -1.21 16.17 15.77
CA GLN A 472 -2.06 15.54 14.78
C GLN A 472 -1.39 14.29 14.18
N THR A 473 -2.22 13.34 13.78
CA THR A 473 -1.74 12.22 12.98
C THR A 473 -1.24 12.69 11.62
N VAL A 474 -0.46 11.86 10.93
CA VAL A 474 0.08 12.17 9.59
C VAL A 474 -0.99 12.66 8.63
N ALA A 475 -2.20 12.11 8.71
CA ALA A 475 -3.32 12.51 7.86
C ALA A 475 -4.30 13.46 8.55
N GLY A 476 -4.28 13.53 9.87
CA GLY A 476 -5.20 14.34 10.66
C GLY A 476 -4.73 15.77 10.91
N MET A 477 -3.83 16.31 10.08
CA MET A 477 -3.42 17.71 10.16
C MET A 477 -4.63 18.63 10.09
N ASP A 478 -4.60 19.70 10.88
CA ASP A 478 -5.70 20.66 10.97
C ASP A 478 -5.87 21.46 9.66
N SER A 479 -6.92 21.11 8.91
CA SER A 479 -7.22 21.77 7.65
C SER A 479 -7.55 23.25 7.80
N GLU A 480 -8.03 23.69 8.96
CA GLU A 480 -8.30 25.10 9.24
C GLU A 480 -6.98 25.87 9.41
N LEU A 481 -5.98 25.28 10.05
CA LEU A 481 -4.64 25.87 10.14
C LEU A 481 -3.95 25.92 8.77
N VAL A 482 -4.09 24.89 7.94
CA VAL A 482 -3.59 24.93 6.55
C VAL A 482 -4.24 26.09 5.77
N ALA A 483 -5.55 26.22 5.85
CA ALA A 483 -6.26 27.32 5.20
C ALA A 483 -5.80 28.68 5.71
N LEU A 484 -5.67 28.83 7.02
CA LEU A 484 -5.22 30.08 7.66
C LEU A 484 -3.81 30.47 7.23
N GLU A 485 -2.88 29.52 7.16
CA GLU A 485 -1.53 29.76 6.66
C GLU A 485 -1.56 30.32 5.23
N VAL A 486 -2.29 29.66 4.34
CA VAL A 486 -2.39 30.09 2.93
C VAL A 486 -2.99 31.48 2.82
N GLU A 487 -4.07 31.76 3.52
CA GLU A 487 -4.71 33.10 3.52
C GLU A 487 -3.77 34.18 4.07
N CYS A 488 -3.01 33.86 5.12
CA CYS A 488 -2.02 34.80 5.67
C CYS A 488 -0.89 35.08 4.68
N ARG A 489 -0.37 34.04 4.01
CA ARG A 489 0.69 34.19 2.99
C ARG A 489 0.22 35.01 1.79
N LEU A 490 -0.98 34.71 1.26
CA LEU A 490 -1.57 35.47 0.15
C LEU A 490 -1.86 36.93 0.51
N ALA A 491 -2.15 37.21 1.78
CA ALA A 491 -2.35 38.57 2.28
C ALA A 491 -1.06 39.29 2.68
N GLY A 492 0.11 38.66 2.53
CA GLY A 492 1.41 39.20 2.93
C GLY A 492 1.56 39.39 4.44
N ARG A 493 0.85 38.59 5.25
CA ARG A 493 0.94 38.69 6.73
C ARG A 493 2.20 37.96 7.23
N PRO A 494 2.93 38.55 8.20
CA PRO A 494 4.17 38.00 8.70
C PRO A 494 3.94 36.91 9.76
N VAL A 495 3.55 35.71 9.33
CA VAL A 495 3.38 34.53 10.21
C VAL A 495 4.24 33.38 9.71
N VAL A 496 4.69 32.55 10.64
CA VAL A 496 5.42 31.32 10.36
C VAL A 496 4.62 30.13 10.84
N PHE A 497 4.34 29.20 9.96
CA PHE A 497 3.78 27.91 10.28
C PHE A 497 4.86 26.83 10.16
N LEU A 498 4.96 26.00 11.17
CA LEU A 498 5.93 24.92 11.22
C LEU A 498 5.17 23.60 11.32
N ASP A 499 5.34 22.77 10.31
CA ASP A 499 5.03 21.36 10.42
C ASP A 499 6.28 20.63 10.87
N LEU A 500 6.26 20.10 12.06
CA LEU A 500 7.40 19.37 12.58
C LEU A 500 7.38 17.93 12.05
N PRO A 501 8.51 17.42 11.56
CA PRO A 501 8.58 16.10 10.94
C PRO A 501 8.38 14.99 11.97
N ILE A 502 8.03 13.81 11.48
CA ILE A 502 7.85 12.59 12.28
C ILE A 502 9.20 11.92 12.46
N GLU A 503 9.49 11.45 13.67
CA GLU A 503 10.70 10.66 13.92
C GLU A 503 10.65 9.30 13.22
N GLY A 504 11.78 8.84 12.73
CA GLY A 504 11.93 7.53 12.09
C GLY A 504 11.51 7.47 10.63
N LEU A 505 10.94 8.54 10.07
CA LEU A 505 10.83 8.71 8.63
C LEU A 505 12.04 9.49 8.13
N ASP A 506 12.55 9.14 6.96
CA ASP A 506 13.58 9.93 6.30
C ASP A 506 12.97 11.26 5.85
N ASN A 507 12.94 12.20 6.79
CA ASN A 507 12.26 13.48 6.66
C ASN A 507 12.89 14.40 5.62
N ASP A 508 14.12 14.12 5.21
CA ASP A 508 14.81 14.90 4.17
C ASP A 508 14.19 14.60 2.78
N ALA A 509 13.42 13.53 2.67
CA ALA A 509 12.83 13.11 1.40
C ALA A 509 11.35 13.45 1.25
N VAL A 510 10.50 13.41 2.31
CA VAL A 510 9.08 13.27 2.05
C VAL A 510 8.14 14.14 2.88
N VAL A 511 8.32 14.28 4.17
CA VAL A 511 7.22 14.82 5.01
C VAL A 511 7.63 16.00 5.84
#